data_04fa935b4d00a2f41695f261919c27dc
#
_entry.id   04fa935b4d00a2f41695f261919c27dc
#
_cell.length_a   1.000
_cell.length_b   1.000
_cell.length_c   1.000
_cell.angle_alpha   90.00
_cell.angle_beta   90.00
_cell.angle_gamma   90.00
#
_symmetry.space_group_name_H-M   'P 1'
#
loop_
_entity.id
_entity.type
_entity.pdbx_description
1 polymer ?
#
loop_
_entity_poly.entity_id
_entity_poly.type
_entity_poly.pdbx_seq_one_letter_code
_entity_poly.pdbx_strand_id
1 'polypeptide(L)'
;FRSHKLPVDAFIFDFEWYTTTPDYTVAREGKEGYSDFNFNPKLFPHPAKQIADLKAAGVKFIGIRKPRLGNNLLLNTARKNGWLSHPDSDSRDLNFSSAKLRQWFENKTKPMLQAGVDAWWDDEGESYYTCYYWWNTAQYHLLNDVRPNYRHFTINRAFSPGNQRFGYCTWNGDIQSSWASLADVPKDLLNFSLAGMYYGACDIGGFHGTPEKETLVRWFQAGVFFPIMRAHSDLGTTARFPFLWGEDGEAAMRKALELRYQLLPYTYSLAHEAYNT
;
A
#
# COMPACT_ATOMS: atom_id res chain seq x y z
N PHE A 1 0.08 9.23 -17.83
CA PHE A 1 1.38 8.56 -17.81
C PHE A 1 1.83 8.16 -19.21
N ARG A 2 1.10 7.28 -19.92
CA ARG A 2 1.51 6.79 -21.25
C ARG A 2 1.68 7.91 -22.28
N SER A 3 0.77 8.88 -22.33
CA SER A 3 0.87 10.07 -23.21
C SER A 3 2.11 10.93 -22.92
N HIS A 4 2.57 10.95 -21.67
CA HIS A 4 3.80 11.62 -21.24
C HIS A 4 5.06 10.71 -21.31
N LYS A 5 4.94 9.50 -21.85
CA LYS A 5 6.03 8.51 -21.90
C LYS A 5 6.64 8.21 -20.51
N LEU A 6 5.81 8.21 -19.47
CA LEU A 6 6.21 7.89 -18.12
C LEU A 6 5.87 6.43 -17.83
N PRO A 7 6.84 5.61 -17.41
CA PRO A 7 6.58 4.24 -17.01
C PRO A 7 5.84 4.20 -15.67
N VAL A 8 4.99 3.19 -15.50
CA VAL A 8 4.25 2.91 -14.27
C VAL A 8 3.88 1.44 -14.23
N ASP A 9 4.06 0.80 -13.05
CA ASP A 9 3.79 -0.63 -12.84
C ASP A 9 2.47 -0.87 -12.12
N ALA A 10 2.07 0.04 -11.24
CA ALA A 10 0.86 -0.08 -10.43
C ALA A 10 0.26 1.27 -10.08
N PHE A 11 -1.06 1.29 -9.92
CA PHE A 11 -1.75 2.34 -9.15
C PHE A 11 -2.15 1.79 -7.79
N ILE A 12 -1.87 2.61 -6.76
CA ILE A 12 -2.27 2.34 -5.39
C ILE A 12 -3.47 3.24 -5.09
N PHE A 13 -4.62 2.62 -4.85
CA PHE A 13 -5.87 3.31 -4.57
C PHE A 13 -6.04 3.47 -3.07
N ASP A 14 -6.24 4.69 -2.63
CA ASP A 14 -6.52 5.02 -1.24
C ASP A 14 -7.97 4.63 -0.88
N PHE A 15 -8.41 4.88 0.34
CA PHE A 15 -9.63 4.31 0.94
C PHE A 15 -10.92 4.58 0.16
N GLU A 16 -10.97 5.52 -0.76
CA GLU A 16 -12.14 5.78 -1.59
C GLU A 16 -12.52 4.62 -2.52
N TRP A 17 -11.61 3.66 -2.77
CA TRP A 17 -11.90 2.55 -3.66
C TRP A 17 -12.90 1.54 -3.10
N TYR A 18 -13.12 1.54 -1.79
CA TYR A 18 -14.12 0.71 -1.14
C TYR A 18 -15.13 1.55 -0.35
N THR A 19 -16.32 1.02 -0.14
CA THR A 19 -17.38 1.70 0.58
C THR A 19 -17.29 1.46 2.07
N THR A 20 -17.46 2.51 2.85
CA THR A 20 -17.58 2.45 4.31
C THR A 20 -18.96 2.79 4.80
N THR A 21 -19.76 3.48 3.96
CA THR A 21 -21.13 3.90 4.26
C THR A 21 -22.06 3.64 3.08
N PRO A 22 -23.38 3.47 3.31
CA PRO A 22 -24.35 3.23 2.23
C PRO A 22 -24.48 4.37 1.21
N ASP A 23 -24.18 5.60 1.60
CA ASP A 23 -24.24 6.77 0.72
C ASP A 23 -22.97 7.00 -0.09
N TYR A 24 -21.97 6.12 0.08
CA TYR A 24 -20.69 6.16 -0.62
C TYR A 24 -19.90 7.45 -0.39
N THR A 25 -20.17 8.16 0.68
CA THR A 25 -19.31 9.27 1.10
C THR A 25 -17.98 8.74 1.58
N VAL A 26 -16.95 9.48 1.33
CA VAL A 26 -15.63 9.16 1.84
C VAL A 26 -15.66 9.28 3.36
N ALA A 27 -15.45 8.18 4.06
CA ALA A 27 -15.24 8.22 5.50
C ALA A 27 -13.91 8.91 5.76
N ARG A 28 -13.97 10.07 6.34
CA ARG A 28 -12.77 10.77 6.77
C ARG A 28 -12.23 10.14 8.03
N GLU A 29 -10.95 10.23 8.18
CA GLU A 29 -10.20 9.75 9.33
C GLU A 29 -10.90 10.06 10.66
N GLY A 30 -11.09 9.05 11.47
CA GLY A 30 -11.58 9.15 12.84
C GLY A 30 -13.08 9.07 13.07
N LYS A 31 -13.95 9.01 12.05
CA LYS A 31 -15.41 8.97 12.29
C LYS A 31 -16.10 7.63 12.02
N GLU A 32 -15.77 6.92 10.95
CA GLU A 32 -16.52 5.71 10.57
C GLU A 32 -15.64 4.52 10.19
N GLY A 33 -14.35 4.63 10.30
CA GLY A 33 -13.41 3.60 9.86
C GLY A 33 -13.40 3.42 8.34
N TYR A 34 -12.60 2.50 7.86
CA TYR A 34 -12.29 2.39 6.43
C TYR A 34 -12.52 1.00 5.88
N SER A 35 -13.03 0.10 6.68
CA SER A 35 -12.99 -1.29 6.30
C SER A 35 -14.38 -1.83 6.05
N ASP A 36 -14.76 -1.89 4.79
CA ASP A 36 -15.72 -2.85 4.37
C ASP A 36 -15.16 -3.68 3.21
N PHE A 37 -15.91 -4.60 2.68
CA PHE A 37 -15.43 -5.61 1.73
C PHE A 37 -16.11 -5.49 0.36
N ASN A 38 -16.53 -4.27 0.02
CA ASN A 38 -17.16 -3.97 -1.26
C ASN A 38 -16.42 -2.88 -2.00
N PHE A 39 -16.42 -2.90 -3.32
CA PHE A 39 -15.98 -1.77 -4.12
C PHE A 39 -16.98 -0.62 -4.03
N ASN A 40 -16.49 0.60 -4.07
CA ASN A 40 -17.32 1.79 -4.18
C ASN A 40 -18.01 1.79 -5.58
N PRO A 41 -19.32 1.62 -5.68
CA PRO A 41 -19.99 1.46 -6.98
C PRO A 41 -20.03 2.73 -7.82
N LYS A 42 -19.78 3.92 -7.23
CA LYS A 42 -19.63 5.16 -8.01
C LYS A 42 -18.30 5.21 -8.74
N LEU A 43 -17.21 4.75 -8.10
CA LEU A 43 -15.88 4.77 -8.67
C LEU A 43 -15.58 3.47 -9.45
N PHE A 44 -16.12 2.37 -8.97
CA PHE A 44 -15.92 1.04 -9.56
C PHE A 44 -17.26 0.35 -9.87
N PRO A 45 -18.07 0.88 -10.84
CA PRO A 45 -19.33 0.28 -11.22
C PRO A 45 -19.17 -1.12 -11.84
N HIS A 46 -18.00 -1.41 -12.41
CA HIS A 46 -17.66 -2.70 -13.02
C HIS A 46 -16.23 -3.11 -12.60
N PRO A 47 -15.98 -3.43 -11.32
CA PRO A 47 -14.63 -3.53 -10.78
C PRO A 47 -13.75 -4.56 -11.50
N ALA A 48 -14.26 -5.74 -11.77
CA ALA A 48 -13.51 -6.78 -12.48
C ALA A 48 -13.08 -6.33 -13.89
N LYS A 49 -13.97 -5.66 -14.63
CA LYS A 49 -13.63 -5.11 -15.94
C LYS A 49 -12.62 -3.98 -15.85
N GLN A 50 -12.82 -3.02 -14.94
CA GLN A 50 -11.92 -1.88 -14.77
C GLN A 50 -10.51 -2.33 -14.37
N ILE A 51 -10.40 -3.32 -13.50
CA ILE A 51 -9.10 -3.91 -13.11
C ILE A 51 -8.49 -4.69 -14.29
N ALA A 52 -9.28 -5.41 -15.07
CA ALA A 52 -8.80 -6.09 -16.28
C ALA A 52 -8.28 -5.09 -17.32
N ASP A 53 -8.96 -3.97 -17.52
CA ASP A 53 -8.53 -2.91 -18.43
C ASP A 53 -7.18 -2.27 -17.96
N LEU A 54 -6.99 -2.06 -16.65
CA LEU A 54 -5.70 -1.62 -16.10
C LEU A 54 -4.59 -2.64 -16.39
N LYS A 55 -4.86 -3.93 -16.17
CA LYS A 55 -3.91 -5.01 -16.45
C LYS A 55 -3.57 -5.12 -17.92
N ALA A 56 -4.53 -4.94 -18.81
CA ALA A 56 -4.30 -4.90 -20.24
C ALA A 56 -3.40 -3.72 -20.65
N ALA A 57 -3.45 -2.61 -19.92
CA ALA A 57 -2.53 -1.48 -20.06
C ALA A 57 -1.17 -1.69 -19.35
N GLY A 58 -0.91 -2.88 -18.80
CA GLY A 58 0.32 -3.20 -18.07
C GLY A 58 0.42 -2.61 -16.68
N VAL A 59 -0.72 -2.28 -16.04
CA VAL A 59 -0.76 -1.64 -14.72
C VAL A 59 -1.49 -2.52 -13.72
N LYS A 60 -0.91 -2.72 -12.54
CA LYS A 60 -1.52 -3.49 -11.45
C LYS A 60 -2.40 -2.61 -10.56
N PHE A 61 -3.39 -3.24 -9.94
CA PHE A 61 -4.26 -2.62 -8.95
C PHE A 61 -3.81 -3.01 -7.54
N ILE A 62 -3.43 -2.03 -6.73
CA ILE A 62 -3.13 -2.20 -5.31
C ILE A 62 -4.16 -1.38 -4.52
N GLY A 63 -4.80 -1.98 -3.52
CA GLY A 63 -5.80 -1.29 -2.71
C GLY A 63 -5.32 -1.12 -1.26
N ILE A 64 -5.56 0.07 -0.68
CA ILE A 64 -5.35 0.26 0.75
C ILE A 64 -6.30 -0.61 1.55
N ARG A 65 -5.83 -1.10 2.69
CA ARG A 65 -6.63 -1.74 3.72
C ARG A 65 -6.22 -1.18 5.08
N LYS A 66 -7.20 -1.10 5.98
CA LYS A 66 -6.94 -0.82 7.40
C LYS A 66 -7.48 -1.99 8.24
N PRO A 67 -6.88 -2.32 9.38
CA PRO A 67 -7.27 -3.49 10.19
C PRO A 67 -8.51 -3.22 11.02
N ARG A 68 -9.42 -2.39 10.54
CA ARG A 68 -10.61 -1.95 11.28
C ARG A 68 -11.88 -2.03 10.43
N LEU A 69 -13.03 -1.99 11.10
CA LEU A 69 -14.34 -2.05 10.45
C LEU A 69 -15.04 -0.70 10.50
N GLY A 70 -15.43 -0.17 9.33
CA GLY A 70 -16.30 0.99 9.18
C GLY A 70 -17.78 0.63 9.32
N ASN A 71 -18.17 -0.51 8.80
CA ASN A 71 -19.55 -0.98 8.80
C ASN A 71 -20.00 -1.43 10.20
N ASN A 72 -21.06 -0.82 10.73
CA ASN A 72 -21.54 -1.11 12.09
C ASN A 72 -22.10 -2.53 12.25
N LEU A 73 -22.69 -3.14 11.22
CA LEU A 73 -23.17 -4.52 11.29
C LEU A 73 -22.00 -5.50 11.40
N LEU A 74 -20.94 -5.27 10.63
CA LEU A 74 -19.71 -6.07 10.70
C LEU A 74 -19.00 -5.86 12.04
N LEU A 75 -18.96 -4.63 12.53
CA LEU A 75 -18.40 -4.30 13.85
C LEU A 75 -19.14 -5.01 14.98
N ASN A 76 -20.48 -5.00 14.94
CA ASN A 76 -21.29 -5.74 15.92
C ASN A 76 -21.02 -7.25 15.86
N THR A 77 -20.81 -7.78 14.66
CA THR A 77 -20.40 -9.18 14.48
C THR A 77 -19.04 -9.43 15.13
N ALA A 78 -18.08 -8.55 14.91
CA ALA A 78 -16.73 -8.65 15.50
C ALA A 78 -16.78 -8.56 17.03
N ARG A 79 -17.55 -7.64 17.60
CA ARG A 79 -17.75 -7.51 19.04
C ARG A 79 -18.36 -8.77 19.66
N LYS A 80 -19.43 -9.29 19.07
CA LYS A 80 -20.09 -10.53 19.52
C LYS A 80 -19.17 -11.74 19.55
N ASN A 81 -18.18 -11.78 18.64
CA ASN A 81 -17.23 -12.89 18.53
C ASN A 81 -15.92 -12.65 19.28
N GLY A 82 -15.74 -11.51 19.95
CA GLY A 82 -14.50 -11.19 20.67
C GLY A 82 -13.32 -10.97 19.73
N TRP A 83 -13.53 -10.37 18.56
CA TRP A 83 -12.52 -10.19 17.51
C TRP A 83 -11.85 -8.81 17.50
N LEU A 84 -12.16 -7.95 18.45
CA LEU A 84 -11.53 -6.64 18.55
C LEU A 84 -10.22 -6.72 19.33
N SER A 85 -9.23 -5.92 18.95
CA SER A 85 -7.93 -5.83 19.64
C SER A 85 -8.04 -5.14 21.01
N HIS A 86 -8.99 -4.19 21.13
CA HIS A 86 -9.27 -3.45 22.36
C HIS A 86 -10.77 -3.47 22.64
N PRO A 87 -11.30 -4.59 23.19
CA PRO A 87 -12.75 -4.79 23.35
C PRO A 87 -13.41 -3.81 24.32
N ASP A 88 -12.64 -3.27 25.27
CA ASP A 88 -13.12 -2.34 26.31
C ASP A 88 -12.99 -0.85 25.91
N SER A 89 -12.74 -0.58 24.63
CA SER A 89 -12.60 0.76 24.07
C SER A 89 -13.52 0.96 22.86
N ASP A 90 -13.55 2.20 22.35
CA ASP A 90 -14.23 2.53 21.08
C ASP A 90 -13.44 2.08 19.84
N SER A 91 -12.34 1.36 20.00
CA SER A 91 -11.55 0.84 18.89
C SER A 91 -12.40 -0.08 18.00
N ARG A 92 -12.16 0.04 16.73
CA ARG A 92 -12.76 -0.79 15.68
C ARG A 92 -11.75 -1.78 15.08
N ASP A 93 -10.54 -1.81 15.65
CA ASP A 93 -9.42 -2.60 15.15
C ASP A 93 -9.60 -4.07 15.45
N LEU A 94 -9.31 -4.89 14.47
CA LEU A 94 -9.45 -6.33 14.52
C LEU A 94 -8.22 -7.01 15.13
N ASN A 95 -8.43 -8.01 15.96
CA ASN A 95 -7.39 -8.86 16.52
C ASN A 95 -7.11 -10.06 15.62
N PHE A 96 -6.25 -9.89 14.63
CA PHE A 96 -5.87 -10.94 13.68
C PHE A 96 -5.12 -12.14 14.31
N SER A 97 -4.78 -12.11 15.60
CA SER A 97 -4.26 -13.30 16.27
C SER A 97 -5.32 -14.42 16.35
N SER A 98 -6.60 -14.07 16.29
CA SER A 98 -7.71 -15.02 16.24
C SER A 98 -7.79 -15.74 14.90
N ALA A 99 -7.61 -17.06 14.90
CA ALA A 99 -7.74 -17.89 13.69
C ALA A 99 -9.17 -17.82 13.08
N LYS A 100 -10.20 -17.73 13.94
CA LYS A 100 -11.60 -17.58 13.47
C LYS A 100 -11.82 -16.25 12.77
N LEU A 101 -11.21 -15.16 13.27
CA LEU A 101 -11.27 -13.88 12.61
C LEU A 101 -10.55 -13.94 11.25
N ARG A 102 -9.35 -14.51 11.18
CA ARG A 102 -8.61 -14.64 9.91
C ARG A 102 -9.44 -15.38 8.85
N GLN A 103 -10.04 -16.50 9.21
CA GLN A 103 -10.92 -17.26 8.31
C GLN A 103 -12.13 -16.42 7.83
N TRP A 104 -12.75 -15.66 8.72
CA TRP A 104 -13.84 -14.76 8.37
C TRP A 104 -13.36 -13.64 7.44
N PHE A 105 -12.22 -13.03 7.74
CA PHE A 105 -11.61 -11.97 6.93
C PHE A 105 -11.25 -12.47 5.52
N GLU A 106 -10.66 -13.65 5.41
CA GLU A 106 -10.34 -14.30 4.14
C GLU A 106 -11.61 -14.48 3.29
N ASN A 107 -12.68 -15.02 3.87
CA ASN A 107 -13.96 -15.20 3.18
C ASN A 107 -14.55 -13.88 2.69
N LYS A 108 -14.43 -12.81 3.48
CA LYS A 108 -14.91 -11.46 3.09
C LYS A 108 -14.05 -10.80 2.03
N THR A 109 -12.75 -11.05 2.03
CA THR A 109 -11.79 -10.44 1.09
C THR A 109 -11.69 -11.20 -0.24
N LYS A 110 -12.05 -12.48 -0.25
CA LYS A 110 -11.97 -13.36 -1.43
C LYS A 110 -12.60 -12.77 -2.70
N PRO A 111 -13.80 -12.15 -2.69
CA PRO A 111 -14.38 -11.54 -3.88
C PRO A 111 -13.53 -10.43 -4.50
N MET A 112 -12.80 -9.67 -3.69
CA MET A 112 -11.91 -8.60 -4.19
C MET A 112 -10.73 -9.18 -4.97
N LEU A 113 -10.09 -10.24 -4.46
CA LEU A 113 -9.05 -10.95 -5.21
C LEU A 113 -9.59 -11.60 -6.48
N GLN A 114 -10.79 -12.17 -6.44
CA GLN A 114 -11.44 -12.73 -7.61
C GLN A 114 -11.78 -11.67 -8.67
N ALA A 115 -12.13 -10.45 -8.25
CA ALA A 115 -12.32 -9.31 -9.14
C ALA A 115 -11.00 -8.80 -9.77
N GLY A 116 -9.86 -9.22 -9.23
CA GLY A 116 -8.58 -8.93 -9.87
C GLY A 116 -7.59 -8.09 -9.06
N VAL A 117 -7.89 -7.66 -7.83
CA VAL A 117 -6.93 -6.93 -6.99
C VAL A 117 -5.61 -7.69 -6.91
N ASP A 118 -4.49 -7.00 -7.15
CA ASP A 118 -3.18 -7.64 -7.28
C ASP A 118 -2.40 -7.71 -5.96
N ALA A 119 -2.53 -6.68 -5.13
CA ALA A 119 -1.76 -6.53 -3.90
C ALA A 119 -2.48 -5.59 -2.91
N TRP A 120 -1.95 -5.49 -1.71
CA TRP A 120 -2.51 -4.65 -0.66
C TRP A 120 -1.50 -3.59 -0.19
N TRP A 121 -2.03 -2.44 0.22
CA TRP A 121 -1.36 -1.48 1.05
C TRP A 121 -2.03 -1.52 2.42
N ASP A 122 -1.33 -2.06 3.41
CA ASP A 122 -1.82 -2.27 4.76
C ASP A 122 -1.35 -1.14 5.66
N ASP A 123 -2.29 -0.33 6.11
CA ASP A 123 -2.03 0.89 6.85
C ASP A 123 -2.68 0.89 8.23
N GLU A 124 -2.08 1.61 9.18
CA GLU A 124 -2.58 1.82 10.55
C GLU A 124 -2.86 0.52 11.34
N GLY A 125 -1.96 -0.45 11.22
CA GLY A 125 -2.04 -1.74 11.91
C GLY A 125 -1.23 -1.84 13.19
N GLU A 126 -0.86 -0.71 13.80
CA GLU A 126 -0.01 -0.64 15.00
C GLU A 126 -0.77 -0.86 16.32
N SER A 127 -2.02 -1.29 16.26
CA SER A 127 -2.87 -1.49 17.43
C SER A 127 -2.33 -2.54 18.42
N TYR A 128 -1.50 -3.48 17.96
CA TYR A 128 -0.73 -4.41 18.78
C TYR A 128 0.47 -4.96 17.98
N TYR A 129 1.52 -5.40 18.69
CA TYR A 129 2.83 -5.72 18.11
C TYR A 129 2.81 -6.71 16.94
N THR A 130 1.98 -7.76 17.00
CA THR A 130 1.92 -8.80 15.95
C THR A 130 0.78 -8.61 14.95
N CYS A 131 0.16 -7.42 14.89
CA CYS A 131 -0.99 -7.18 14.01
C CYS A 131 -0.65 -7.48 12.55
N TYR A 132 0.39 -6.86 12.03
CA TYR A 132 0.81 -7.06 10.64
C TYR A 132 1.20 -8.51 10.33
N TYR A 133 1.83 -9.22 11.27
CA TYR A 133 2.17 -10.63 11.07
C TYR A 133 0.93 -11.48 10.81
N TRP A 134 -0.07 -11.39 11.67
CA TRP A 134 -1.29 -12.18 11.55
C TRP A 134 -2.20 -11.72 10.42
N TRP A 135 -2.24 -10.44 10.17
CA TRP A 135 -3.00 -9.87 9.06
C TRP A 135 -2.44 -10.32 7.71
N ASN A 136 -1.14 -10.19 7.50
CA ASN A 136 -0.48 -10.70 6.30
C ASN A 136 -0.54 -12.22 6.18
N THR A 137 -0.57 -12.96 7.29
CA THR A 137 -0.83 -14.41 7.27
C THR A 137 -2.16 -14.73 6.58
N ALA A 138 -3.24 -14.02 6.95
CA ALA A 138 -4.55 -14.22 6.33
C ALA A 138 -4.53 -13.84 4.83
N GLN A 139 -3.92 -12.72 4.48
CA GLN A 139 -3.82 -12.29 3.08
C GLN A 139 -3.00 -13.26 2.22
N TYR A 140 -1.89 -13.75 2.76
CA TYR A 140 -1.01 -14.73 2.10
C TYR A 140 -1.73 -16.07 1.86
N HIS A 141 -2.42 -16.60 2.89
CA HIS A 141 -3.20 -17.84 2.75
C HIS A 141 -4.31 -17.67 1.72
N LEU A 142 -5.06 -16.59 1.80
CA LEU A 142 -6.14 -16.31 0.85
C LEU A 142 -5.62 -16.19 -0.60
N LEU A 143 -4.49 -15.52 -0.81
CA LEU A 143 -3.92 -15.40 -2.15
C LEU A 143 -3.50 -16.77 -2.70
N ASN A 144 -2.84 -17.59 -1.88
CA ASN A 144 -2.43 -18.94 -2.28
C ASN A 144 -3.64 -19.86 -2.58
N ASP A 145 -4.76 -19.69 -1.86
CA ASP A 145 -6.02 -20.40 -2.15
C ASP A 145 -6.63 -19.96 -3.49
N VAL A 146 -6.66 -18.66 -3.74
CA VAL A 146 -7.31 -18.09 -4.95
C VAL A 146 -6.42 -18.14 -6.19
N ARG A 147 -5.11 -17.94 -6.02
CA ARG A 147 -4.10 -17.83 -7.09
C ARG A 147 -2.78 -18.48 -6.68
N PRO A 148 -2.67 -19.81 -6.61
CA PRO A 148 -1.53 -20.53 -6.03
C PRO A 148 -0.17 -20.23 -6.69
N ASN A 149 -0.15 -19.74 -7.93
CA ASN A 149 1.07 -19.38 -8.66
C ASN A 149 1.36 -17.87 -8.71
N TYR A 150 0.63 -17.09 -7.92
CA TYR A 150 0.81 -15.64 -7.88
C TYR A 150 1.69 -15.25 -6.69
N ARG A 151 2.66 -14.35 -6.93
CA ARG A 151 3.51 -13.85 -5.85
C ARG A 151 2.73 -12.89 -4.97
N HIS A 152 2.70 -13.15 -3.68
CA HIS A 152 2.14 -12.22 -2.71
C HIS A 152 3.03 -10.98 -2.60
N PHE A 153 2.39 -9.81 -2.50
CA PHE A 153 3.05 -8.54 -2.25
C PHE A 153 2.15 -7.64 -1.40
N THR A 154 2.72 -7.04 -0.37
CA THR A 154 2.04 -6.05 0.47
C THR A 154 3.00 -4.91 0.81
N ILE A 155 2.45 -3.68 0.88
CA ILE A 155 3.16 -2.52 1.44
C ILE A 155 2.55 -2.26 2.81
N ASN A 156 3.38 -2.26 3.85
CA ASN A 156 2.93 -2.20 5.24
C ASN A 156 3.60 -1.05 6.00
N ARG A 157 2.86 -0.40 6.90
CA ARG A 157 3.36 0.74 7.68
C ARG A 157 4.37 0.33 8.76
N ALA A 158 4.25 -0.87 9.30
CA ALA A 158 5.19 -1.43 10.26
C ALA A 158 5.32 -2.95 10.06
N PHE A 159 6.21 -3.58 10.79
CA PHE A 159 6.47 -5.01 10.69
C PHE A 159 6.75 -5.65 12.04
N SER A 160 6.65 -6.98 12.07
CA SER A 160 7.12 -7.82 13.16
C SER A 160 8.15 -8.83 12.61
N PRO A 161 9.04 -9.38 13.43
CA PRO A 161 9.95 -10.45 13.01
C PRO A 161 9.20 -11.59 12.32
N GLY A 162 9.72 -12.03 11.16
CA GLY A 162 9.11 -13.08 10.37
C GLY A 162 8.13 -12.61 9.28
N ASN A 163 7.82 -11.32 9.20
CA ASN A 163 6.95 -10.78 8.14
C ASN A 163 7.54 -10.91 6.74
N GLN A 164 8.87 -10.93 6.60
CA GLN A 164 9.56 -11.03 5.30
C GLN A 164 9.12 -12.24 4.48
N ARG A 165 8.63 -13.31 5.11
CA ARG A 165 8.10 -14.53 4.44
C ARG A 165 6.86 -14.29 3.58
N PHE A 166 6.18 -13.16 3.77
CA PHE A 166 4.90 -12.86 3.13
C PHE A 166 5.03 -11.92 1.92
N GLY A 167 6.20 -11.76 1.30
CA GLY A 167 6.38 -10.81 0.21
C GLY A 167 6.18 -9.36 0.67
N TYR A 168 6.75 -9.02 1.78
CA TYR A 168 6.51 -7.85 2.58
C TYR A 168 7.39 -6.68 2.18
N CYS A 169 6.78 -5.53 1.91
CA CYS A 169 7.45 -4.25 1.83
C CYS A 169 7.03 -3.38 3.01
N THR A 170 7.93 -2.58 3.55
CA THR A 170 7.60 -1.58 4.55
C THR A 170 7.99 -0.18 4.08
N TRP A 171 7.28 0.86 4.55
CA TRP A 171 7.65 2.25 4.29
C TRP A 171 7.81 3.01 5.62
N ASN A 172 8.47 4.15 5.57
CA ASN A 172 8.79 4.94 6.76
C ASN A 172 7.68 5.90 7.24
N GLY A 173 6.43 5.69 6.78
CA GLY A 173 5.26 6.43 7.24
C GLY A 173 5.14 7.84 6.61
N ASP A 174 4.38 8.70 7.29
CA ASP A 174 3.93 10.00 6.82
C ASP A 174 5.01 11.08 7.02
N ILE A 175 6.06 11.05 6.21
CA ILE A 175 7.21 11.97 6.31
C ILE A 175 6.91 13.33 5.67
N GLN A 176 7.65 14.35 6.09
CA GLN A 176 7.52 15.71 5.56
C GLN A 176 8.12 15.85 4.14
N SER A 177 7.55 16.73 3.34
CA SER A 177 8.08 17.13 2.02
C SER A 177 9.27 18.07 2.17
N SER A 178 10.42 17.58 2.66
CA SER A 178 11.57 18.39 3.00
C SER A 178 12.90 17.73 2.58
N TRP A 179 13.93 18.55 2.43
CA TRP A 179 15.32 18.07 2.23
C TRP A 179 15.82 17.21 3.39
N ALA A 180 15.43 17.54 4.62
CA ALA A 180 15.81 16.76 5.80
C ALA A 180 15.24 15.34 5.71
N SER A 181 13.95 15.21 5.40
CA SER A 181 13.31 13.90 5.22
C SER A 181 13.95 13.11 4.09
N LEU A 182 14.25 13.77 2.96
CA LEU A 182 14.97 13.11 1.85
C LEU A 182 16.33 12.57 2.29
N ALA A 183 17.09 13.32 3.10
CA ALA A 183 18.41 12.91 3.61
C ALA A 183 18.32 11.74 4.61
N ASP A 184 17.19 11.56 5.28
CA ASP A 184 16.98 10.48 6.24
C ASP A 184 16.49 9.17 5.58
N VAL A 185 15.79 9.24 4.44
CA VAL A 185 15.26 8.04 3.76
C VAL A 185 16.30 6.94 3.56
N PRO A 186 17.53 7.18 3.03
CA PRO A 186 18.51 6.10 2.87
C PRO A 186 18.89 5.42 4.18
N LYS A 187 18.92 6.16 5.29
CA LYS A 187 19.20 5.62 6.64
C LYS A 187 18.06 4.71 7.11
N ASP A 188 16.80 5.15 6.89
CA ASP A 188 15.62 4.36 7.23
C ASP A 188 15.61 3.04 6.46
N LEU A 189 15.84 3.09 5.15
CA LEU A 189 15.86 1.90 4.30
C LEU A 189 16.99 0.92 4.69
N LEU A 190 18.16 1.43 5.07
CA LEU A 190 19.25 0.62 5.60
C LEU A 190 18.87 -0.03 6.94
N ASN A 191 18.24 0.72 7.85
CA ASN A 191 17.77 0.18 9.12
C ASN A 191 16.70 -0.90 8.94
N PHE A 192 15.78 -0.74 7.99
CA PHE A 192 14.83 -1.81 7.64
C PHE A 192 15.56 -3.06 7.15
N SER A 193 16.56 -2.90 6.29
CA SER A 193 17.35 -4.01 5.77
C SER A 193 18.11 -4.75 6.89
N LEU A 194 18.69 -4.04 7.85
CA LEU A 194 19.35 -4.62 9.03
C LEU A 194 18.36 -5.38 9.93
N ALA A 195 17.08 -4.99 9.92
CA ALA A 195 16.02 -5.72 10.61
C ALA A 195 15.45 -6.91 9.80
N GLY A 196 16.03 -7.23 8.62
CA GLY A 196 15.59 -8.29 7.74
C GLY A 196 14.44 -7.90 6.79
N MET A 197 14.14 -6.59 6.66
CA MET A 197 13.09 -6.07 5.78
C MET A 197 13.73 -5.37 4.58
N TYR A 198 14.08 -6.13 3.57
CA TYR A 198 14.90 -5.67 2.43
C TYR A 198 14.14 -4.78 1.44
N TYR A 199 12.81 -4.91 1.37
CA TYR A 199 11.98 -4.16 0.43
C TYR A 199 11.41 -2.92 1.09
N GLY A 200 12.29 -1.94 1.29
CA GLY A 200 11.92 -0.66 1.89
C GLY A 200 11.32 0.32 0.87
N ALA A 201 10.44 1.16 1.33
CA ALA A 201 9.80 2.24 0.58
C ALA A 201 9.81 3.55 1.38
N CYS A 202 9.56 4.63 0.68
CA CYS A 202 9.14 5.92 1.25
C CYS A 202 8.11 6.54 0.31
N ASP A 203 7.44 7.58 0.77
CA ASP A 203 6.63 8.44 -0.09
C ASP A 203 7.54 9.40 -0.85
N ILE A 204 7.72 9.17 -2.16
CA ILE A 204 8.54 10.03 -3.01
C ILE A 204 7.94 11.44 -3.04
N GLY A 205 8.73 12.42 -2.60
CA GLY A 205 8.31 13.80 -2.44
C GLY A 205 7.77 14.14 -1.05
N GLY A 206 7.73 13.18 -0.13
CA GLY A 206 7.14 13.31 1.20
C GLY A 206 5.61 13.24 1.18
N PHE A 207 5.01 12.78 2.29
CA PHE A 207 3.56 12.71 2.45
C PHE A 207 2.96 14.07 2.80
N HIS A 208 3.40 14.67 3.90
CA HIS A 208 2.88 15.95 4.36
C HIS A 208 3.48 17.16 3.63
N GLY A 209 2.63 18.10 3.25
CA GLY A 209 3.02 19.34 2.59
C GLY A 209 3.27 19.18 1.08
N THR A 210 3.57 20.28 0.44
CA THR A 210 3.93 20.33 -1.00
C THR A 210 5.43 20.62 -1.10
N PRO A 211 6.25 19.74 -1.70
CA PRO A 211 7.68 20.00 -1.85
C PRO A 211 7.92 21.15 -2.85
N GLU A 212 9.07 21.78 -2.74
CA GLU A 212 9.59 22.56 -3.85
C GLU A 212 9.91 21.63 -5.03
N LYS A 213 9.82 22.16 -6.26
CA LYS A 213 10.08 21.38 -7.48
C LYS A 213 11.44 20.67 -7.44
N GLU A 214 12.49 21.37 -7.01
CA GLU A 214 13.83 20.78 -6.94
C GLU A 214 13.87 19.63 -5.94
N THR A 215 13.30 19.77 -4.76
CA THR A 215 13.22 18.71 -3.76
C THR A 215 12.53 17.46 -4.32
N LEU A 216 11.42 17.63 -5.04
CA LEU A 216 10.72 16.51 -5.67
C LEU A 216 11.59 15.84 -6.75
N VAL A 217 12.23 16.63 -7.61
CA VAL A 217 13.14 16.09 -8.66
C VAL A 217 14.27 15.27 -8.03
N ARG A 218 14.92 15.78 -6.96
CA ARG A 218 15.97 15.05 -6.24
C ARG A 218 15.46 13.78 -5.58
N TRP A 219 14.22 13.82 -5.09
CA TRP A 219 13.60 12.62 -4.52
C TRP A 219 13.34 11.54 -5.58
N PHE A 220 12.89 11.92 -6.78
CA PHE A 220 12.78 11.01 -7.91
C PHE A 220 14.14 10.42 -8.31
N GLN A 221 15.20 11.24 -8.32
CA GLN A 221 16.56 10.78 -8.64
C GLN A 221 17.07 9.80 -7.58
N ALA A 222 16.90 10.07 -6.29
CA ALA A 222 17.26 9.14 -5.21
C ALA A 222 16.43 7.84 -5.28
N GLY A 223 15.12 7.98 -5.55
CA GLY A 223 14.17 6.87 -5.66
C GLY A 223 14.51 5.83 -6.74
N VAL A 224 15.37 6.18 -7.71
CA VAL A 224 15.88 5.22 -8.70
C VAL A 224 16.49 3.99 -8.03
N PHE A 225 17.14 4.18 -6.88
CA PHE A 225 17.88 3.15 -6.16
C PHE A 225 17.10 2.55 -4.98
N PHE A 226 15.90 3.05 -4.67
CA PHE A 226 15.10 2.49 -3.60
C PHE A 226 14.44 1.19 -4.05
N PRO A 227 14.33 0.17 -3.18
CA PRO A 227 13.69 -1.09 -3.55
C PRO A 227 12.28 -0.87 -4.10
N ILE A 228 11.46 -0.08 -3.44
CA ILE A 228 10.12 0.33 -3.91
C ILE A 228 10.09 1.84 -4.08
N MET A 229 9.69 2.30 -5.28
CA MET A 229 9.52 3.71 -5.61
C MET A 229 8.03 4.02 -5.72
N ARG A 230 7.47 4.61 -4.69
CA ARG A 230 6.04 4.98 -4.60
C ARG A 230 5.91 6.49 -4.43
N ALA A 231 5.23 7.15 -5.36
CA ALA A 231 4.82 8.54 -5.19
C ALA A 231 3.46 8.59 -4.49
N HIS A 232 3.39 9.29 -3.37
CA HIS A 232 2.18 9.43 -2.57
C HIS A 232 2.20 10.76 -1.82
N SER A 233 1.02 11.30 -1.47
CA SER A 233 0.90 12.56 -0.76
C SER A 233 -0.44 12.68 -0.04
N ASP A 234 -0.46 13.52 0.98
CA ASP A 234 -1.66 13.87 1.73
C ASP A 234 -2.70 14.62 0.88
N LEU A 235 -3.96 14.51 1.30
CA LEU A 235 -5.08 15.23 0.68
C LEU A 235 -4.86 16.75 0.80
N GLY A 236 -5.12 17.47 -0.28
CA GLY A 236 -4.97 18.93 -0.33
C GLY A 236 -3.54 19.41 -0.63
N THR A 237 -2.60 18.51 -0.86
CA THR A 237 -1.26 18.85 -1.36
C THR A 237 -1.15 18.64 -2.86
N THR A 238 -0.11 19.20 -3.51
CA THR A 238 0.12 18.97 -4.94
C THR A 238 0.53 17.51 -5.17
N ALA A 239 -0.20 16.82 -6.05
CA ALA A 239 0.12 15.44 -6.41
C ALA A 239 1.53 15.30 -7.00
N ARG A 240 2.19 14.18 -6.73
CA ARG A 240 3.58 13.91 -7.11
C ARG A 240 3.73 13.39 -8.54
N PHE A 241 2.73 13.63 -9.42
CA PHE A 241 2.80 13.22 -10.81
C PHE A 241 3.75 14.14 -11.59
N PRO A 242 4.78 13.62 -12.29
CA PRO A 242 5.80 14.44 -12.94
C PRO A 242 5.25 15.54 -13.85
N PHE A 243 4.17 15.26 -14.60
CA PHE A 243 3.56 16.18 -15.54
C PHE A 243 2.85 17.40 -14.91
N LEU A 244 2.77 17.47 -13.58
CA LEU A 244 2.21 18.63 -12.84
C LEU A 244 3.28 19.65 -12.43
N TRP A 245 4.57 19.38 -12.69
CA TRP A 245 5.70 20.13 -12.14
C TRP A 245 6.48 20.93 -13.20
N GLY A 246 5.85 21.21 -14.34
CA GLY A 246 6.45 21.91 -15.45
C GLY A 246 7.31 21.02 -16.35
N GLU A 247 7.62 21.51 -17.56
CA GLU A 247 8.32 20.71 -18.58
C GLU A 247 9.73 20.28 -18.14
N ASP A 248 10.45 21.18 -17.48
CA ASP A 248 11.79 20.91 -16.94
C ASP A 248 11.78 19.88 -15.81
N GLY A 249 10.83 20.00 -14.89
CA GLY A 249 10.61 19.05 -13.80
C GLY A 249 10.20 17.68 -14.32
N GLU A 250 9.24 17.63 -15.23
CA GLU A 250 8.81 16.39 -15.89
C GLU A 250 9.98 15.73 -16.64
N ALA A 251 10.76 16.48 -17.40
CA ALA A 251 11.91 15.95 -18.15
C ALA A 251 12.97 15.34 -17.23
N ALA A 252 13.28 16.01 -16.11
CA ALA A 252 14.24 15.51 -15.13
C ALA A 252 13.74 14.23 -14.42
N MET A 253 12.49 14.21 -14.00
CA MET A 253 11.88 13.03 -13.35
C MET A 253 11.70 11.87 -14.33
N ARG A 254 11.39 12.13 -15.62
CA ARG A 254 11.34 11.10 -16.66
C ARG A 254 12.70 10.42 -16.84
N LYS A 255 13.82 11.18 -16.90
CA LYS A 255 15.16 10.58 -16.97
C LYS A 255 15.47 9.68 -15.79
N ALA A 256 15.05 10.07 -14.58
CA ALA A 256 15.20 9.24 -13.39
C ALA A 256 14.41 7.93 -13.52
N LEU A 257 13.15 8.01 -13.97
CA LEU A 257 12.31 6.83 -14.20
C LEU A 257 12.88 5.91 -15.30
N GLU A 258 13.37 6.47 -16.41
CA GLU A 258 14.02 5.71 -17.48
C GLU A 258 15.25 4.95 -16.95
N LEU A 259 16.12 5.61 -16.17
CA LEU A 259 17.25 4.96 -15.52
C LEU A 259 16.81 3.85 -14.58
N ARG A 260 15.77 4.07 -13.76
CA ARG A 260 15.23 3.02 -12.88
C ARG A 260 14.82 1.78 -13.68
N TYR A 261 14.12 1.96 -14.80
CA TYR A 261 13.69 0.83 -15.63
C TYR A 261 14.85 0.12 -16.34
N GLN A 262 15.90 0.84 -16.70
CA GLN A 262 17.15 0.24 -17.20
C GLN A 262 17.85 -0.61 -16.12
N LEU A 263 17.75 -0.21 -14.84
CA LEU A 263 18.32 -0.92 -13.70
C LEU A 263 17.45 -2.07 -13.17
N LEU A 264 16.23 -2.28 -13.68
CA LEU A 264 15.33 -3.35 -13.19
C LEU A 264 15.99 -4.74 -13.18
N PRO A 265 16.75 -5.19 -14.20
CA PRO A 265 17.42 -6.49 -14.15
C PRO A 265 18.41 -6.60 -12.98
N TYR A 266 19.15 -5.52 -12.70
CA TYR A 266 20.06 -5.44 -11.56
C TYR A 266 19.31 -5.48 -10.23
N THR A 267 18.30 -4.62 -10.07
CA THR A 267 17.48 -4.56 -8.85
C THR A 267 16.75 -5.89 -8.60
N TYR A 268 16.26 -6.54 -9.66
CA TYR A 268 15.63 -7.85 -9.55
C TYR A 268 16.64 -8.93 -9.10
N SER A 269 17.87 -8.89 -9.56
CA SER A 269 18.92 -9.81 -9.12
C SER A 269 19.25 -9.63 -7.64
N LEU A 270 19.33 -8.38 -7.15
CA LEU A 270 19.50 -8.10 -5.72
C LEU A 270 18.31 -8.60 -4.88
N ALA A 271 17.08 -8.40 -5.38
CA ALA A 271 15.90 -8.91 -4.71
C ALA A 271 15.87 -10.45 -4.65
N HIS A 272 16.34 -11.12 -5.71
CA HIS A 272 16.47 -12.58 -5.73
C HIS A 272 17.54 -13.06 -4.75
N GLU A 273 18.68 -12.38 -4.66
CA GLU A 273 19.73 -12.68 -3.69
C GLU A 273 19.18 -12.53 -2.25
N ALA A 274 18.57 -11.40 -1.94
CA ALA A 274 17.97 -11.15 -0.61
C ALA A 274 16.88 -12.16 -0.23
N TYR A 275 16.20 -12.79 -1.20
CA TYR A 275 15.23 -13.84 -0.94
C TYR A 275 15.88 -15.18 -0.59
N ASN A 276 17.07 -15.47 -1.13
CA ASN A 276 17.71 -16.77 -1.00
C ASN A 276 18.76 -16.85 0.11
N THR A 277 19.15 -15.71 0.69
CA THR A 277 20.16 -15.61 1.76
C THR A 277 19.56 -15.11 3.06
#